data_d7ee108f761ab46d4fad6761578a8846
#
_entry.id   d7ee108f761ab46d4fad6761578a8846
#
_cell.length_a   1.000
_cell.length_b   1.000
_cell.length_c   1.000
_cell.angle_alpha   90.00
_cell.angle_beta   90.00
_cell.angle_gamma   90.00
#
_symmetry.space_group_name_H-M   'P 1'
#
loop_
_entity.id
_entity.type
_entity.pdbx_description
1 polymer ?
#
loop_
_entity_poly.entity_id
_entity_poly.type
_entity_poly.pdbx_seq_one_letter_code
_entity_poly.pdbx_strand_id
1 'polypeptide(L)'
;MKQNMQDLTEGPLGKKILIFSVPLMLSNLLQVLFNMADIAVIGQFAGSLSLGAVGSTATLVTMFTGFLIGLSGGINVLTALYYGAKDKDSLSKTIHSAALVSLIMGVLLLVLGVGLSEWMLTMLKTREELLDKAVLYLRIYYLGMPALAIYNFGNAVYSAVGNTKKPLYYLGFSGVLNIILNLFFVIVCHMDVAGVALASIISQYVSAALILQALRRCKDIYALHPGKLRLDPELTKDILKLGMPSGLQNVIFQFANSFVQMGVNSFDATMVAGNSAATNADAMVYDVMAAFYTACGSFMGQNYGAGKKKRVRNSYLISLAYSFGIGLILGVSLVFFGRAFLSLFTRDEAVMNAGMYRLTIMGFSYCISAFMDCTIAAARAMGKSIIPMFIVIMGSCVFRVIWVYTVFAYFHTIPSLYLLYVFSWSITAVAEILYFIRIYKQKMALLS
;
A
#
# COMPACT_ATOMS: atom_id res chain seq x y z
N MET A 1 17.75 -19.77 18.57
CA MET A 1 16.63 -19.84 17.60
C MET A 1 17.21 -19.73 16.19
N LYS A 2 17.17 -20.81 15.38
CA LYS A 2 17.51 -20.73 13.96
C LYS A 2 16.52 -19.73 13.33
N GLN A 3 17.02 -18.65 12.79
CA GLN A 3 16.20 -17.66 12.10
C GLN A 3 15.50 -18.39 10.93
N ASN A 4 14.16 -18.37 10.92
CA ASN A 4 13.35 -18.98 9.87
C ASN A 4 13.43 -18.10 8.60
N MET A 5 14.63 -17.97 8.05
CA MET A 5 14.83 -17.38 6.74
C MET A 5 14.44 -18.39 5.67
N GLN A 6 13.48 -18.04 4.86
CA GLN A 6 13.15 -18.86 3.72
C GLN A 6 14.03 -18.42 2.55
N ASP A 7 14.99 -19.24 2.16
CA ASP A 7 15.65 -19.08 0.87
C ASP A 7 14.60 -19.18 -0.25
N LEU A 8 14.32 -18.05 -0.92
CA LEU A 8 13.29 -17.98 -1.95
C LEU A 8 13.76 -18.55 -3.29
N THR A 9 15.05 -18.87 -3.38
CA THR A 9 15.67 -19.42 -4.61
C THR A 9 15.60 -20.95 -4.71
N GLU A 10 15.17 -21.64 -3.65
CA GLU A 10 15.13 -23.11 -3.59
C GLU A 10 13.75 -23.64 -3.13
N GLY A 11 13.54 -24.94 -3.27
CA GLY A 11 12.33 -25.65 -2.82
C GLY A 11 11.06 -25.35 -3.63
N PRO A 12 9.89 -25.82 -3.17
CA PRO A 12 8.62 -25.73 -3.90
C PRO A 12 8.08 -24.29 -3.87
N LEU A 13 8.06 -23.63 -5.02
CA LEU A 13 7.69 -22.20 -5.17
C LEU A 13 6.28 -21.89 -4.66
N GLY A 14 5.27 -22.66 -5.07
CA GLY A 14 3.88 -22.38 -4.70
C GLY A 14 3.68 -22.35 -3.19
N LYS A 15 4.14 -23.41 -2.49
CA LYS A 15 4.05 -23.48 -1.03
C LYS A 15 4.80 -22.33 -0.34
N LYS A 16 5.99 -21.97 -0.85
CA LYS A 16 6.78 -20.88 -0.28
C LYS A 16 6.16 -19.53 -0.48
N ILE A 17 5.61 -19.24 -1.68
CA ILE A 17 4.89 -17.99 -1.96
C ILE A 17 3.68 -17.87 -1.02
N LEU A 18 2.90 -18.95 -0.84
CA LEU A 18 1.75 -18.91 0.05
C LEU A 18 2.15 -18.64 1.51
N ILE A 19 3.13 -19.38 2.05
CA ILE A 19 3.63 -19.21 3.43
C ILE A 19 4.22 -17.78 3.64
N PHE A 20 4.87 -17.25 2.62
CA PHE A 20 5.41 -15.89 2.64
C PHE A 20 4.31 -14.82 2.65
N SER A 21 3.23 -15.04 1.88
CA SER A 21 2.15 -14.07 1.70
C SER A 21 1.22 -13.98 2.92
N VAL A 22 1.00 -15.08 3.65
CA VAL A 22 0.08 -15.10 4.81
C VAL A 22 0.43 -14.05 5.88
N PRO A 23 1.68 -13.91 6.36
CA PRO A 23 2.01 -12.85 7.31
C PRO A 23 1.83 -11.44 6.74
N LEU A 24 2.05 -11.23 5.44
CA LEU A 24 1.82 -9.96 4.78
C LEU A 24 0.32 -9.62 4.70
N MET A 25 -0.53 -10.61 4.36
CA MET A 25 -1.98 -10.44 4.40
C MET A 25 -2.45 -10.03 5.80
N LEU A 26 -1.96 -10.72 6.83
CA LEU A 26 -2.29 -10.39 8.21
C LEU A 26 -1.79 -8.99 8.60
N SER A 27 -0.60 -8.58 8.16
CA SER A 27 -0.09 -7.23 8.39
C SER A 27 -0.97 -6.17 7.77
N ASN A 28 -1.37 -6.36 6.51
CA ASN A 28 -2.23 -5.43 5.79
C ASN A 28 -3.61 -5.33 6.44
N LEU A 29 -4.23 -6.48 6.76
CA LEU A 29 -5.53 -6.51 7.46
C LEU A 29 -5.46 -5.87 8.85
N LEU A 30 -4.37 -6.08 9.61
CA LEU A 30 -4.17 -5.42 10.90
C LEU A 30 -4.11 -3.90 10.75
N GLN A 31 -3.46 -3.38 9.71
CA GLN A 31 -3.45 -1.93 9.46
C GLN A 31 -4.84 -1.37 9.23
N VAL A 32 -5.68 -2.07 8.45
CA VAL A 32 -7.09 -1.69 8.26
C VAL A 32 -7.84 -1.70 9.60
N LEU A 33 -7.68 -2.76 10.40
CA LEU A 33 -8.34 -2.86 11.71
C LEU A 33 -7.90 -1.76 12.67
N PHE A 34 -6.63 -1.38 12.68
CA PHE A 34 -6.15 -0.28 13.52
C PHE A 34 -6.71 1.06 13.08
N ASN A 35 -6.77 1.34 11.77
CA ASN A 35 -7.42 2.54 11.24
C ASN A 35 -8.91 2.59 11.60
N MET A 36 -9.61 1.45 11.53
CA MET A 36 -11.01 1.37 11.95
C MET A 36 -11.17 1.62 13.46
N ALA A 37 -10.26 1.11 14.29
CA ALA A 37 -10.26 1.37 15.73
C ALA A 37 -10.04 2.86 16.05
N ASP A 38 -9.13 3.53 15.36
CA ASP A 38 -8.90 4.97 15.48
C ASP A 38 -10.18 5.76 15.19
N ILE A 39 -10.84 5.45 14.07
CA ILE A 39 -12.10 6.08 13.66
C ILE A 39 -13.22 5.80 14.69
N ALA A 40 -13.30 4.57 15.21
CA ALA A 40 -14.31 4.20 16.20
C ALA A 40 -14.10 4.95 17.52
N VAL A 41 -12.86 5.08 18.00
CA VAL A 41 -12.54 5.83 19.24
C VAL A 41 -12.92 7.30 19.08
N ILE A 42 -12.54 7.93 17.96
CA ILE A 42 -12.90 9.33 17.70
C ILE A 42 -14.42 9.49 17.63
N GLY A 43 -15.11 8.64 16.87
CA GLY A 43 -16.55 8.75 16.67
C GLY A 43 -17.36 8.58 17.96
N GLN A 44 -16.92 7.68 18.84
CA GLN A 44 -17.63 7.40 20.12
C GLN A 44 -17.30 8.40 21.23
N PHE A 45 -16.07 8.89 21.32
CA PHE A 45 -15.59 9.65 22.48
C PHE A 45 -15.25 11.11 22.19
N ALA A 46 -14.93 11.48 20.94
CA ALA A 46 -14.56 12.84 20.57
C ALA A 46 -15.66 13.59 19.77
N GLY A 47 -16.71 12.87 19.35
CA GLY A 47 -17.88 13.44 18.71
C GLY A 47 -17.77 13.60 17.18
N SER A 48 -18.90 13.96 16.55
CA SER A 48 -19.06 13.97 15.08
C SER A 48 -18.17 15.00 14.38
N LEU A 49 -17.92 16.15 15.01
CA LEU A 49 -17.07 17.18 14.43
C LEU A 49 -15.61 16.69 14.28
N SER A 50 -15.09 16.02 15.31
CA SER A 50 -13.74 15.45 15.33
C SER A 50 -13.62 14.26 14.37
N LEU A 51 -14.66 13.44 14.29
CA LEU A 51 -14.76 12.37 13.29
C LEU A 51 -14.72 12.93 11.86
N GLY A 52 -15.49 13.98 11.60
CA GLY A 52 -15.51 14.67 10.31
C GLY A 52 -14.15 15.29 9.95
N ALA A 53 -13.49 15.89 10.95
CA ALA A 53 -12.16 16.49 10.76
C ALA A 53 -11.12 15.41 10.36
N VAL A 54 -11.03 14.30 11.09
CA VAL A 54 -10.11 13.19 10.75
C VAL A 54 -10.48 12.55 9.42
N GLY A 55 -11.78 12.32 9.15
CA GLY A 55 -12.24 11.81 7.87
C GLY A 55 -11.82 12.66 6.67
N SER A 56 -11.84 13.99 6.80
CA SER A 56 -11.42 14.90 5.75
C SER A 56 -9.91 14.82 5.42
N THR A 57 -9.10 14.30 6.34
CA THR A 57 -7.64 14.14 6.14
C THR A 57 -7.25 12.83 5.46
N ALA A 58 -8.16 11.86 5.36
CA ALA A 58 -7.85 10.50 4.93
C ALA A 58 -7.15 10.43 3.56
N THR A 59 -7.58 11.23 2.60
CA THR A 59 -6.96 11.28 1.26
C THR A 59 -5.49 11.71 1.34
N LEU A 60 -5.20 12.77 2.10
CA LEU A 60 -3.84 13.30 2.26
C LEU A 60 -2.94 12.32 3.00
N VAL A 61 -3.43 11.70 4.07
CA VAL A 61 -2.72 10.65 4.80
C VAL A 61 -2.39 9.49 3.86
N THR A 62 -3.36 9.01 3.08
CA THR A 62 -3.16 7.90 2.13
C THR A 62 -2.17 8.26 1.02
N MET A 63 -2.15 9.51 0.53
CA MET A 63 -1.19 9.96 -0.47
C MET A 63 0.25 9.90 0.07
N PHE A 64 0.50 10.45 1.25
CA PHE A 64 1.84 10.48 1.85
C PHE A 64 2.33 9.09 2.26
N THR A 65 1.46 8.30 2.87
CA THR A 65 1.79 6.91 3.26
C THR A 65 1.99 6.02 2.02
N GLY A 66 1.13 6.17 1.01
CA GLY A 66 1.25 5.45 -0.27
C GLY A 66 2.55 5.77 -1.02
N PHE A 67 3.01 7.02 -0.94
CA PHE A 67 4.32 7.38 -1.48
C PHE A 67 5.46 6.60 -0.81
N LEU A 68 5.47 6.53 0.53
CA LEU A 68 6.50 5.78 1.28
C LEU A 68 6.43 4.28 1.02
N ILE A 69 5.23 3.71 0.89
CA ILE A 69 5.04 2.31 0.52
C ILE A 69 5.61 2.04 -0.88
N GLY A 70 5.33 2.91 -1.85
CA GLY A 70 5.87 2.79 -3.20
C GLY A 70 7.40 2.90 -3.24
N LEU A 71 7.98 3.84 -2.48
CA LEU A 71 9.43 4.00 -2.35
C LEU A 71 10.07 2.72 -1.77
N SER A 72 9.47 2.14 -0.73
CA SER A 72 9.95 0.92 -0.10
C SER A 72 9.90 -0.30 -1.03
N GLY A 73 8.98 -0.33 -1.99
CA GLY A 73 8.94 -1.35 -3.04
C GLY A 73 10.21 -1.40 -3.89
N GLY A 74 10.80 -0.25 -4.20
CA GLY A 74 12.12 -0.18 -4.87
C GLY A 74 13.26 -0.74 -4.01
N ILE A 75 13.23 -0.46 -2.71
CA ILE A 75 14.19 -1.00 -1.73
C ILE A 75 14.06 -2.52 -1.65
N ASN A 76 12.83 -3.04 -1.59
CA ASN A 76 12.58 -4.48 -1.58
C ASN A 76 13.20 -5.18 -2.79
N VAL A 77 12.98 -4.65 -3.98
CA VAL A 77 13.47 -5.22 -5.24
C VAL A 77 15.00 -5.28 -5.27
N LEU A 78 15.70 -4.18 -4.97
CA LEU A 78 17.16 -4.15 -4.98
C LEU A 78 17.77 -5.04 -3.90
N THR A 79 17.20 -5.03 -2.70
CA THR A 79 17.61 -5.91 -1.60
C THR A 79 17.44 -7.38 -2.00
N ALA A 80 16.30 -7.75 -2.60
CA ALA A 80 16.04 -9.11 -3.06
C ALA A 80 17.02 -9.53 -4.16
N LEU A 81 17.30 -8.64 -5.11
CA LEU A 81 18.26 -8.86 -6.21
C LEU A 81 19.65 -9.21 -5.67
N TYR A 82 20.24 -8.34 -4.85
CA TYR A 82 21.59 -8.54 -4.33
C TYR A 82 21.68 -9.67 -3.30
N TYR A 83 20.59 -9.87 -2.53
CA TYR A 83 20.50 -11.02 -1.63
C TYR A 83 20.50 -12.35 -2.40
N GLY A 84 19.72 -12.44 -3.49
CA GLY A 84 19.68 -13.60 -4.38
C GLY A 84 20.99 -13.84 -5.12
N ALA A 85 21.67 -12.78 -5.54
CA ALA A 85 22.98 -12.83 -6.16
C ALA A 85 24.13 -13.20 -5.18
N LYS A 86 23.84 -13.22 -3.88
CA LYS A 86 24.84 -13.40 -2.79
C LYS A 86 25.95 -12.34 -2.81
N ASP A 87 25.68 -11.18 -3.40
CA ASP A 87 26.57 -10.03 -3.43
C ASP A 87 26.48 -9.24 -2.12
N LYS A 88 27.38 -9.56 -1.20
CA LYS A 88 27.39 -8.98 0.15
C LYS A 88 27.72 -7.50 0.18
N ASP A 89 28.60 -7.03 -0.73
CA ASP A 89 29.02 -5.62 -0.76
C ASP A 89 27.89 -4.73 -1.25
N SER A 90 27.33 -5.05 -2.43
CA SER A 90 26.19 -4.30 -2.98
C SER A 90 24.96 -4.37 -2.08
N LEU A 91 24.67 -5.52 -1.44
CA LEU A 91 23.59 -5.67 -0.48
C LEU A 91 23.78 -4.76 0.73
N SER A 92 25.00 -4.76 1.33
CA SER A 92 25.30 -3.90 2.48
C SER A 92 25.16 -2.43 2.12
N LYS A 93 25.75 -1.98 1.00
CA LYS A 93 25.62 -0.60 0.51
C LYS A 93 24.16 -0.22 0.24
N THR A 94 23.37 -1.12 -0.37
CA THR A 94 21.95 -0.91 -0.64
C THR A 94 21.19 -0.67 0.66
N ILE A 95 21.37 -1.51 1.67
CA ILE A 95 20.63 -1.40 2.94
C ILE A 95 20.97 -0.10 3.67
N HIS A 96 22.26 0.26 3.74
CA HIS A 96 22.69 1.47 4.43
C HIS A 96 22.27 2.75 3.68
N SER A 97 22.35 2.77 2.34
CA SER A 97 21.84 3.87 1.53
C SER A 97 20.32 3.97 1.62
N ALA A 98 19.60 2.84 1.59
CA ALA A 98 18.13 2.80 1.68
C ALA A 98 17.62 3.31 3.03
N ALA A 99 18.33 3.02 4.13
CA ALA A 99 17.98 3.54 5.44
C ALA A 99 18.05 5.08 5.48
N LEU A 100 19.12 5.66 4.92
CA LEU A 100 19.27 7.11 4.84
C LEU A 100 18.30 7.75 3.86
N VAL A 101 18.09 7.18 2.68
CA VAL A 101 17.09 7.65 1.71
C VAL A 101 15.70 7.67 2.34
N SER A 102 15.31 6.60 3.04
CA SER A 102 14.01 6.52 3.71
C SER A 102 13.87 7.59 4.79
N LEU A 103 14.91 7.80 5.61
CA LEU A 103 14.88 8.84 6.64
C LEU A 103 14.78 10.24 6.02
N ILE A 104 15.59 10.54 5.00
CA ILE A 104 15.56 11.83 4.29
C ILE A 104 14.18 12.08 3.68
N MET A 105 13.60 11.09 3.00
CA MET A 105 12.27 11.22 2.41
C MET A 105 11.19 11.35 3.48
N GLY A 106 11.29 10.63 4.60
CA GLY A 106 10.39 10.79 5.74
C GLY A 106 10.44 12.19 6.34
N VAL A 107 11.63 12.76 6.51
CA VAL A 107 11.82 14.15 6.98
C VAL A 107 11.31 15.16 5.94
N LEU A 108 11.55 14.93 4.66
CA LEU A 108 11.02 15.77 3.59
C LEU A 108 9.49 15.81 3.62
N LEU A 109 8.86 14.64 3.72
CA LEU A 109 7.39 14.55 3.82
C LEU A 109 6.84 15.16 5.11
N LEU A 110 7.57 15.06 6.22
CA LEU A 110 7.23 15.76 7.46
C LEU A 110 7.20 17.27 7.22
N VAL A 111 8.27 17.84 6.67
CA VAL A 111 8.39 19.30 6.43
C VAL A 111 7.30 19.78 5.47
N LEU A 112 7.11 19.08 4.34
CA LEU A 112 6.06 19.40 3.38
C LEU A 112 4.67 19.22 3.97
N GLY A 113 4.43 18.13 4.70
CA GLY A 113 3.15 17.83 5.30
C GLY A 113 2.73 18.85 6.35
N VAL A 114 3.62 19.17 7.29
CA VAL A 114 3.36 20.18 8.34
C VAL A 114 3.18 21.57 7.72
N GLY A 115 4.06 21.94 6.79
CA GLY A 115 4.04 23.29 6.18
C GLY A 115 2.85 23.53 5.25
N LEU A 116 2.39 22.49 4.53
CA LEU A 116 1.34 22.61 3.53
C LEU A 116 -0.03 22.08 3.99
N SER A 117 -0.18 21.61 5.23
CA SER A 117 -1.42 20.98 5.74
C SER A 117 -2.66 21.83 5.49
N GLU A 118 -2.61 23.09 5.88
CA GLU A 118 -3.73 24.02 5.76
C GLU A 118 -4.07 24.33 4.30
N TRP A 119 -3.06 24.59 3.47
CA TRP A 119 -3.22 24.82 2.04
C TRP A 119 -3.84 23.59 1.34
N MET A 120 -3.35 22.39 1.64
CA MET A 120 -3.88 21.17 1.04
C MET A 120 -5.35 20.92 1.41
N LEU A 121 -5.72 21.11 2.70
CA LEU A 121 -7.10 20.95 3.16
C LEU A 121 -8.04 21.99 2.56
N THR A 122 -7.57 23.23 2.44
CA THR A 122 -8.34 24.30 1.78
C THR A 122 -8.56 24.00 0.30
N MET A 123 -7.53 23.49 -0.39
CA MET A 123 -7.64 23.03 -1.79
C MET A 123 -8.65 21.87 -1.95
N LEU A 124 -8.75 20.98 -0.98
CA LEU A 124 -9.74 19.91 -0.92
C LEU A 124 -11.14 20.40 -0.51
N LYS A 125 -11.33 21.71 -0.31
CA LYS A 125 -12.60 22.32 0.10
C LYS A 125 -13.14 21.72 1.41
N THR A 126 -12.23 21.45 2.37
CA THR A 126 -12.63 21.06 3.72
C THR A 126 -13.49 22.16 4.33
N ARG A 127 -14.58 21.80 5.01
CA ARG A 127 -15.50 22.75 5.64
C ARG A 127 -14.76 23.56 6.71
N GLU A 128 -15.04 24.87 6.79
CA GLU A 128 -14.38 25.79 7.74
C GLU A 128 -14.48 25.29 9.19
N GLU A 129 -15.64 24.76 9.60
CA GLU A 129 -15.87 24.22 10.94
C GLU A 129 -15.00 23.02 11.31
N LEU A 130 -14.44 22.30 10.32
CA LEU A 130 -13.55 21.14 10.49
C LEU A 130 -12.09 21.50 10.32
N LEU A 131 -11.78 22.62 9.68
CA LEU A 131 -10.45 22.94 9.16
C LEU A 131 -9.39 22.96 10.28
N ASP A 132 -9.64 23.68 11.37
CA ASP A 132 -8.67 23.82 12.45
C ASP A 132 -8.30 22.47 13.09
N LYS A 133 -9.31 21.61 13.35
CA LYS A 133 -9.09 20.26 13.88
C LYS A 133 -8.38 19.36 12.88
N ALA A 134 -8.72 19.44 11.59
CA ALA A 134 -8.10 18.67 10.54
C ALA A 134 -6.62 19.07 10.34
N VAL A 135 -6.32 20.36 10.35
CA VAL A 135 -4.95 20.89 10.28
C VAL A 135 -4.13 20.43 11.49
N LEU A 136 -4.69 20.53 12.71
CA LEU A 136 -4.03 20.07 13.93
C LEU A 136 -3.71 18.57 13.85
N TYR A 137 -4.69 17.76 13.46
CA TYR A 137 -4.51 16.31 13.29
C TYR A 137 -3.39 16.00 12.29
N LEU A 138 -3.42 16.62 11.10
CA LEU A 138 -2.42 16.38 10.06
C LEU A 138 -1.02 16.81 10.47
N ARG A 139 -0.88 17.98 11.07
CA ARG A 139 0.43 18.48 11.55
C ARG A 139 1.06 17.53 12.54
N ILE A 140 0.28 17.03 13.50
CA ILE A 140 0.75 16.04 14.45
C ILE A 140 1.06 14.72 13.73
N TYR A 141 0.16 14.21 12.89
CA TYR A 141 0.33 12.94 12.19
C TYR A 141 1.59 12.92 11.33
N TYR A 142 1.90 14.03 10.64
CA TYR A 142 3.09 14.11 9.78
C TYR A 142 4.41 14.10 10.55
N LEU A 143 4.42 14.40 11.86
CA LEU A 143 5.60 14.18 12.71
C LEU A 143 6.00 12.69 12.75
N GLY A 144 5.09 11.78 12.47
CA GLY A 144 5.33 10.34 12.35
C GLY A 144 5.94 9.88 11.02
N MET A 145 6.02 10.74 9.98
CA MET A 145 6.49 10.33 8.65
C MET A 145 7.91 9.74 8.64
N PRO A 146 8.90 10.27 9.37
CA PRO A 146 10.22 9.64 9.44
C PRO A 146 10.18 8.24 10.05
N ALA A 147 9.36 8.02 11.07
CA ALA A 147 9.18 6.71 11.69
C ALA A 147 8.52 5.72 10.72
N LEU A 148 7.46 6.16 10.04
CA LEU A 148 6.78 5.35 9.04
C LEU A 148 7.69 4.98 7.87
N ALA A 149 8.53 5.91 7.40
CA ALA A 149 9.52 5.66 6.36
C ALA A 149 10.54 4.59 6.78
N ILE A 150 11.03 4.67 8.00
CA ILE A 150 11.96 3.69 8.59
C ILE A 150 11.30 2.33 8.79
N TYR A 151 10.05 2.29 9.25
CA TYR A 151 9.32 1.02 9.36
C TYR A 151 9.14 0.37 7.99
N ASN A 152 8.70 1.13 6.96
CA ASN A 152 8.55 0.62 5.60
C ASN A 152 9.87 0.15 4.99
N PHE A 153 10.98 0.86 5.24
CA PHE A 153 12.33 0.41 4.88
C PHE A 153 12.64 -0.96 5.49
N GLY A 154 12.49 -1.10 6.80
CA GLY A 154 12.77 -2.36 7.49
C GLY A 154 11.86 -3.50 7.04
N ASN A 155 10.56 -3.22 6.81
CA ASN A 155 9.63 -4.19 6.24
C ASN A 155 10.04 -4.64 4.83
N ALA A 156 10.50 -3.72 3.98
CA ALA A 156 10.99 -4.02 2.65
C ALA A 156 12.24 -4.93 2.69
N VAL A 157 13.20 -4.64 3.58
CA VAL A 157 14.40 -5.47 3.77
C VAL A 157 14.03 -6.86 4.26
N TYR A 158 13.19 -6.99 5.30
CA TYR A 158 12.78 -8.29 5.82
C TYR A 158 11.98 -9.11 4.80
N SER A 159 11.10 -8.47 4.04
CA SER A 159 10.37 -9.13 2.96
C SER A 159 11.31 -9.60 1.85
N ALA A 160 12.28 -8.77 1.47
CA ALA A 160 13.28 -9.10 0.45
C ALA A 160 14.11 -10.35 0.79
N VAL A 161 14.41 -10.56 2.08
CA VAL A 161 15.17 -11.72 2.56
C VAL A 161 14.28 -12.92 2.99
N GLY A 162 12.98 -12.85 2.74
CA GLY A 162 12.06 -13.95 2.98
C GLY A 162 11.50 -14.05 4.40
N ASN A 163 11.62 -13.03 5.23
CA ASN A 163 11.14 -13.03 6.62
C ASN A 163 9.99 -12.04 6.85
N THR A 164 8.80 -12.40 6.45
CA THR A 164 7.59 -11.55 6.60
C THR A 164 6.96 -11.59 8.01
N LYS A 165 7.38 -12.53 8.86
CA LYS A 165 6.83 -12.69 10.21
C LYS A 165 7.29 -11.61 11.20
N LYS A 166 8.57 -11.20 11.13
CA LYS A 166 9.11 -10.20 12.06
C LYS A 166 8.40 -8.84 11.94
N PRO A 167 8.25 -8.25 10.74
CA PRO A 167 7.47 -7.02 10.59
C PRO A 167 6.03 -7.14 11.10
N LEU A 168 5.36 -8.28 10.89
CA LEU A 168 4.02 -8.55 11.40
C LEU A 168 3.97 -8.45 12.93
N TYR A 169 4.93 -9.06 13.64
CA TYR A 169 4.96 -9.00 15.11
C TYR A 169 5.18 -7.58 15.63
N TYR A 170 6.06 -6.80 14.99
CA TYR A 170 6.31 -5.41 15.38
C TYR A 170 5.11 -4.52 15.11
N LEU A 171 4.44 -4.72 13.98
CA LEU A 171 3.20 -4.02 13.65
C LEU A 171 2.08 -4.39 14.63
N GLY A 172 1.90 -5.68 14.93
CA GLY A 172 0.89 -6.15 15.88
C GLY A 172 1.09 -5.56 17.27
N PHE A 173 2.33 -5.56 17.78
CA PHE A 173 2.64 -4.95 19.07
C PHE A 173 2.35 -3.44 19.09
N SER A 174 2.82 -2.70 18.07
CA SER A 174 2.59 -1.26 17.99
C SER A 174 1.14 -0.90 17.73
N GLY A 175 0.39 -1.75 17.02
CA GLY A 175 -1.03 -1.54 16.82
C GLY A 175 -1.86 -1.73 18.09
N VAL A 176 -1.56 -2.74 18.90
CA VAL A 176 -2.18 -2.87 20.24
C VAL A 176 -1.84 -1.66 21.12
N LEU A 177 -0.58 -1.23 21.10
CA LEU A 177 -0.16 -0.02 21.82
C LEU A 177 -0.92 1.23 21.32
N ASN A 178 -1.12 1.36 20.00
CA ASN A 178 -1.89 2.46 19.41
C ASN A 178 -3.32 2.50 19.98
N ILE A 179 -4.03 1.37 20.02
CA ILE A 179 -5.39 1.31 20.60
C ILE A 179 -5.40 1.73 22.06
N ILE A 180 -4.47 1.23 22.86
CA ILE A 180 -4.36 1.59 24.28
C ILE A 180 -4.11 3.09 24.45
N LEU A 181 -3.18 3.65 23.68
CA LEU A 181 -2.86 5.07 23.72
C LEU A 181 -4.01 5.95 23.22
N ASN A 182 -4.76 5.52 22.19
CA ASN A 182 -5.96 6.21 21.73
C ASN A 182 -7.00 6.34 22.84
N LEU A 183 -7.31 5.23 23.50
CA LEU A 183 -8.25 5.24 24.64
C LEU A 183 -7.74 6.14 25.78
N PHE A 184 -6.46 6.07 26.09
CA PHE A 184 -5.85 6.89 27.14
C PHE A 184 -5.91 8.39 26.80
N PHE A 185 -5.42 8.79 25.62
CA PHE A 185 -5.37 10.22 25.26
C PHE A 185 -6.75 10.82 25.02
N VAL A 186 -7.68 10.07 24.41
CA VAL A 186 -9.00 10.59 24.10
C VAL A 186 -9.91 10.57 25.32
N ILE A 187 -9.94 9.48 26.10
CA ILE A 187 -10.88 9.33 27.22
C ILE A 187 -10.33 9.96 28.51
N VAL A 188 -9.05 9.68 28.86
CA VAL A 188 -8.48 10.12 30.13
C VAL A 188 -7.91 11.53 30.03
N CYS A 189 -7.19 11.83 28.94
CA CYS A 189 -6.55 13.14 28.75
C CYS A 189 -7.44 14.16 28.04
N HIS A 190 -8.59 13.73 27.48
CA HIS A 190 -9.53 14.59 26.72
C HIS A 190 -8.87 15.37 25.57
N MET A 191 -7.91 14.74 24.87
CA MET A 191 -7.09 15.41 23.86
C MET A 191 -7.73 15.45 22.47
N ASP A 192 -8.92 14.89 22.29
CA ASP A 192 -9.67 14.91 21.02
C ASP A 192 -8.84 14.38 19.83
N VAL A 193 -8.88 15.04 18.66
CA VAL A 193 -8.13 14.64 17.44
C VAL A 193 -6.61 14.60 17.67
N ALA A 194 -6.08 15.47 18.51
CA ALA A 194 -4.67 15.50 18.87
C ALA A 194 -4.24 14.21 19.59
N GLY A 195 -5.10 13.65 20.43
CA GLY A 195 -4.83 12.41 21.15
C GLY A 195 -4.65 11.22 20.23
N VAL A 196 -5.52 11.09 19.22
CA VAL A 196 -5.42 10.00 18.23
C VAL A 196 -4.19 10.16 17.34
N ALA A 197 -3.89 11.38 16.89
CA ALA A 197 -2.68 11.64 16.13
C ALA A 197 -1.42 11.29 16.94
N LEU A 198 -1.36 11.67 18.21
CA LEU A 198 -0.25 11.34 19.11
C LEU A 198 -0.11 9.84 19.36
N ALA A 199 -1.21 9.13 19.58
CA ALA A 199 -1.19 7.67 19.72
C ALA A 199 -0.61 7.00 18.46
N SER A 200 -1.01 7.46 17.29
CA SER A 200 -0.53 6.94 16.00
C SER A 200 0.97 7.18 15.82
N ILE A 201 1.48 8.40 16.08
CA ILE A 201 2.90 8.68 15.90
C ILE A 201 3.77 7.95 16.93
N ILE A 202 3.35 7.87 18.20
CA ILE A 202 4.10 7.09 19.20
C ILE A 202 4.21 5.64 18.78
N SER A 203 3.12 5.03 18.33
CA SER A 203 3.10 3.65 17.86
C SER A 203 3.97 3.45 16.60
N GLN A 204 3.99 4.42 15.68
CA GLN A 204 4.89 4.41 14.52
C GLN A 204 6.35 4.47 14.92
N TYR A 205 6.73 5.33 15.88
CA TYR A 205 8.11 5.40 16.39
C TYR A 205 8.50 4.12 17.11
N VAL A 206 7.60 3.49 17.86
CA VAL A 206 7.85 2.20 18.51
C VAL A 206 8.10 1.11 17.47
N SER A 207 7.25 1.00 16.44
CA SER A 207 7.46 0.01 15.36
C SER A 207 8.77 0.24 14.60
N ALA A 208 9.11 1.51 14.33
CA ALA A 208 10.38 1.88 13.69
C ALA A 208 11.59 1.50 14.57
N ALA A 209 11.52 1.77 15.86
CA ALA A 209 12.58 1.42 16.80
C ALA A 209 12.77 -0.10 16.91
N LEU A 210 11.68 -0.87 16.99
CA LEU A 210 11.72 -2.33 17.04
C LEU A 210 12.35 -2.93 15.78
N ILE A 211 11.96 -2.46 14.59
CA ILE A 211 12.50 -2.99 13.33
C ILE A 211 13.97 -2.61 13.12
N LEU A 212 14.36 -1.38 13.48
CA LEU A 212 15.77 -0.95 13.46
C LEU A 212 16.62 -1.76 14.44
N GLN A 213 16.14 -1.95 15.67
CA GLN A 213 16.85 -2.75 16.66
C GLN A 213 17.03 -4.19 16.19
N ALA A 214 16.02 -4.77 15.53
CA ALA A 214 16.10 -6.10 14.98
C ALA A 214 17.11 -6.20 13.83
N LEU A 215 17.20 -5.20 12.95
CA LEU A 215 18.19 -5.13 11.88
C LEU A 215 19.61 -4.92 12.43
N ARG A 216 19.78 -4.11 13.48
CA ARG A 216 21.09 -3.90 14.14
C ARG A 216 21.59 -5.15 14.86
N ARG A 217 20.70 -5.91 15.51
CA ARG A 217 21.06 -7.14 16.22
C ARG A 217 21.16 -8.38 15.32
N CYS A 218 20.85 -8.22 14.05
CA CYS A 218 20.99 -9.30 13.07
C CYS A 218 22.47 -9.64 12.86
N LYS A 219 22.76 -10.94 12.74
CA LYS A 219 24.11 -11.44 12.44
C LYS A 219 24.32 -11.82 10.97
N ASP A 220 23.30 -11.59 10.13
CA ASP A 220 23.30 -11.93 8.72
C ASP A 220 23.85 -10.79 7.85
N ILE A 221 24.07 -11.10 6.58
CA ILE A 221 24.63 -10.17 5.58
C ILE A 221 23.78 -8.90 5.33
N TYR A 222 22.53 -8.90 5.78
CA TYR A 222 21.60 -7.75 5.70
C TYR A 222 21.51 -6.94 7.01
N ALA A 223 22.44 -7.13 7.93
CA ALA A 223 22.50 -6.37 9.18
C ALA A 223 22.76 -4.88 8.93
N LEU A 224 22.06 -4.03 9.69
CA LEU A 224 22.29 -2.58 9.66
C LEU A 224 23.33 -2.17 10.69
N HIS A 225 24.44 -1.62 10.23
CA HIS A 225 25.52 -1.15 11.09
C HIS A 225 25.59 0.39 11.06
N PRO A 226 25.33 1.09 12.18
CA PRO A 226 25.35 2.56 12.22
C PRO A 226 26.62 3.18 11.66
N GLY A 227 27.78 2.58 11.92
CA GLY A 227 29.09 3.06 11.43
C GLY A 227 29.29 2.91 9.90
N LYS A 228 28.40 2.22 9.20
CA LYS A 228 28.45 2.05 7.74
C LYS A 228 27.38 2.88 7.01
N LEU A 229 26.61 3.69 7.75
CA LEU A 229 25.57 4.54 7.16
C LEU A 229 26.24 5.60 6.26
N ARG A 230 26.05 5.44 4.95
CA ARG A 230 26.49 6.41 3.93
C ARG A 230 25.61 6.26 2.70
N LEU A 231 25.44 7.34 1.95
CA LEU A 231 24.81 7.31 0.65
C LEU A 231 25.87 6.86 -0.39
N ASP A 232 25.67 5.67 -0.93
CA ASP A 232 26.41 5.24 -2.12
C ASP A 232 25.71 5.85 -3.34
N PRO A 233 26.41 6.65 -4.20
CA PRO A 233 25.76 7.40 -5.27
C PRO A 233 25.04 6.52 -6.29
N GLU A 234 25.64 5.38 -6.67
CA GLU A 234 25.04 4.48 -7.67
C GLU A 234 23.81 3.78 -7.13
N LEU A 235 23.92 3.21 -5.92
CA LEU A 235 22.82 2.48 -5.31
C LEU A 235 21.69 3.42 -4.86
N THR A 236 22.03 4.65 -4.40
CA THR A 236 21.02 5.68 -4.13
C THR A 236 20.24 6.04 -5.38
N LYS A 237 20.92 6.20 -6.52
CA LYS A 237 20.26 6.45 -7.81
C LYS A 237 19.34 5.30 -8.22
N ASP A 238 19.77 4.05 -8.02
CA ASP A 238 18.96 2.87 -8.35
C ASP A 238 17.75 2.74 -7.43
N ILE A 239 17.90 2.99 -6.12
CA ILE A 239 16.78 3.05 -5.16
C ILE A 239 15.76 4.09 -5.60
N LEU A 240 16.20 5.30 -5.91
CA LEU A 240 15.31 6.38 -6.35
C LEU A 240 14.68 6.07 -7.71
N LYS A 241 15.42 5.51 -8.66
CA LYS A 241 14.92 5.12 -9.99
C LYS A 241 13.81 4.07 -9.94
N LEU A 242 13.84 3.19 -8.95
CA LEU A 242 12.81 2.18 -8.75
C LEU A 242 11.70 2.64 -7.82
N GLY A 243 12.05 3.31 -6.72
CA GLY A 243 11.13 3.68 -5.67
C GLY A 243 10.32 4.94 -5.97
N MET A 244 10.96 6.01 -6.50
CA MET A 244 10.27 7.27 -6.77
C MET A 244 9.11 7.12 -7.76
N PRO A 245 9.27 6.44 -8.91
CA PRO A 245 8.14 6.23 -9.82
C PRO A 245 7.00 5.45 -9.15
N SER A 246 7.32 4.47 -8.30
CA SER A 246 6.31 3.71 -7.57
C SER A 246 5.55 4.56 -6.55
N GLY A 247 6.27 5.42 -5.82
CA GLY A 247 5.68 6.35 -4.88
C GLY A 247 4.77 7.38 -5.58
N LEU A 248 5.26 8.01 -6.65
CA LEU A 248 4.49 8.95 -7.46
C LEU A 248 3.25 8.31 -8.08
N GLN A 249 3.37 7.07 -8.56
CA GLN A 249 2.23 6.32 -9.09
C GLN A 249 1.11 6.18 -8.04
N ASN A 250 1.45 5.85 -6.80
CA ASN A 250 0.45 5.72 -5.73
C ASN A 250 -0.24 7.06 -5.44
N VAL A 251 0.51 8.17 -5.41
CA VAL A 251 -0.04 9.51 -5.22
C VAL A 251 -1.01 9.87 -6.35
N ILE A 252 -0.60 9.70 -7.60
CA ILE A 252 -1.42 10.03 -8.78
C ILE A 252 -2.67 9.14 -8.84
N PHE A 253 -2.52 7.85 -8.48
CA PHE A 253 -3.63 6.91 -8.43
C PHE A 253 -4.70 7.36 -7.40
N GLN A 254 -4.27 7.87 -6.24
CA GLN A 254 -5.18 8.39 -5.23
C GLN A 254 -5.92 9.65 -5.71
N PHE A 255 -5.24 10.53 -6.44
CA PHE A 255 -5.90 11.66 -7.11
C PHE A 255 -6.96 11.20 -8.11
N ALA A 256 -6.65 10.21 -8.94
CA ALA A 256 -7.61 9.68 -9.90
C ALA A 256 -8.86 9.09 -9.23
N ASN A 257 -8.70 8.43 -8.07
CA ASN A 257 -9.82 7.93 -7.27
C ASN A 257 -10.70 9.07 -6.74
N SER A 258 -10.14 10.25 -6.45
CA SER A 258 -10.92 11.42 -6.03
C SER A 258 -11.89 11.90 -7.11
N PHE A 259 -11.54 11.82 -8.40
CA PHE A 259 -12.48 12.11 -9.50
C PHE A 259 -13.62 11.10 -9.57
N VAL A 260 -13.36 9.84 -9.30
CA VAL A 260 -14.42 8.82 -9.22
C VAL A 260 -15.35 9.12 -8.05
N GLN A 261 -14.81 9.53 -6.91
CA GLN A 261 -15.61 9.94 -5.75
C GLN A 261 -16.47 11.17 -6.05
N MET A 262 -15.98 12.13 -6.85
CA MET A 262 -16.80 13.25 -7.32
C MET A 262 -18.01 12.75 -8.14
N GLY A 263 -17.82 11.73 -8.98
CA GLY A 263 -18.91 11.07 -9.71
C GLY A 263 -19.93 10.44 -8.77
N VAL A 264 -19.49 9.74 -7.71
CA VAL A 264 -20.38 9.18 -6.68
C VAL A 264 -21.16 10.29 -5.97
N ASN A 265 -20.49 11.40 -5.62
CA ASN A 265 -21.12 12.52 -4.89
C ASN A 265 -22.17 13.28 -5.73
N SER A 266 -22.28 13.01 -7.03
CA SER A 266 -23.35 13.57 -7.88
C SER A 266 -24.70 12.85 -7.70
N PHE A 267 -24.70 11.72 -6.99
CA PHE A 267 -25.92 10.99 -6.64
C PHE A 267 -26.46 11.42 -5.27
N ASP A 268 -27.56 10.80 -4.86
CA ASP A 268 -28.19 11.07 -3.56
C ASP A 268 -27.33 10.60 -2.36
N ALA A 269 -27.68 11.06 -1.17
CA ALA A 269 -26.97 10.72 0.07
C ALA A 269 -26.95 9.20 0.36
N THR A 270 -28.02 8.49 -0.04
CA THR A 270 -28.13 7.04 0.13
C THR A 270 -27.06 6.31 -0.70
N MET A 271 -26.88 6.73 -1.95
CA MET A 271 -25.85 6.17 -2.83
C MET A 271 -24.44 6.47 -2.33
N VAL A 272 -24.19 7.69 -1.87
CA VAL A 272 -22.91 8.10 -1.28
C VAL A 272 -22.59 7.25 -0.03
N ALA A 273 -23.57 7.06 0.85
CA ALA A 273 -23.42 6.24 2.04
C ALA A 273 -23.15 4.76 1.71
N GLY A 274 -23.90 4.19 0.75
CA GLY A 274 -23.70 2.82 0.27
C GLY A 274 -22.34 2.61 -0.35
N ASN A 275 -21.87 3.55 -1.19
CA ASN A 275 -20.52 3.52 -1.74
C ASN A 275 -19.45 3.57 -0.65
N SER A 276 -19.60 4.43 0.35
CA SER A 276 -18.65 4.54 1.46
C SER A 276 -18.53 3.25 2.27
N ALA A 277 -19.66 2.58 2.54
CA ALA A 277 -19.64 1.28 3.20
C ALA A 277 -18.97 0.20 2.32
N ALA A 278 -19.25 0.17 1.03
CA ALA A 278 -18.71 -0.81 0.09
C ALA A 278 -17.20 -0.63 -0.18
N THR A 279 -16.66 0.58 -0.15
CA THR A 279 -15.22 0.83 -0.33
C THR A 279 -14.34 0.20 0.75
N ASN A 280 -14.88 -0.07 1.95
CA ASN A 280 -14.13 -0.84 2.95
C ASN A 280 -13.89 -2.29 2.51
N ALA A 281 -14.84 -2.90 1.79
CA ALA A 281 -14.65 -4.23 1.21
C ALA A 281 -13.56 -4.21 0.13
N ASP A 282 -13.56 -3.19 -0.73
CA ASP A 282 -12.53 -3.02 -1.76
C ASP A 282 -11.12 -2.98 -1.14
N ALA A 283 -10.94 -2.16 -0.09
CA ALA A 283 -9.67 -2.03 0.61
C ALA A 283 -9.20 -3.38 1.18
N MET A 284 -10.10 -4.13 1.86
CA MET A 284 -9.77 -5.43 2.42
C MET A 284 -9.35 -6.44 1.35
N VAL A 285 -10.08 -6.53 0.23
CA VAL A 285 -9.75 -7.45 -0.87
C VAL A 285 -8.40 -7.07 -1.50
N TYR A 286 -8.22 -5.78 -1.77
CA TYR A 286 -6.99 -5.27 -2.38
C TYR A 286 -5.76 -5.50 -1.48
N ASP A 287 -5.87 -5.28 -0.18
CA ASP A 287 -4.79 -5.49 0.78
C ASP A 287 -4.38 -6.97 0.91
N VAL A 288 -5.35 -7.89 0.81
CA VAL A 288 -5.05 -9.32 0.75
C VAL A 288 -4.32 -9.67 -0.55
N MET A 289 -4.77 -9.14 -1.69
CA MET A 289 -4.12 -9.36 -2.99
C MET A 289 -2.71 -8.76 -3.05
N ALA A 290 -2.48 -7.61 -2.41
CA ALA A 290 -1.19 -6.90 -2.38
C ALA A 290 -0.06 -7.73 -1.75
N ALA A 291 -0.37 -8.68 -0.87
CA ALA A 291 0.60 -9.62 -0.33
C ALA A 291 1.26 -10.47 -1.43
N PHE A 292 0.50 -10.87 -2.46
CA PHE A 292 1.04 -11.62 -3.58
C PHE A 292 1.84 -10.75 -4.55
N TYR A 293 1.54 -9.45 -4.65
CA TYR A 293 2.36 -8.50 -5.43
C TYR A 293 3.73 -8.33 -4.80
N THR A 294 3.78 -8.19 -3.47
CA THR A 294 5.02 -8.15 -2.71
C THR A 294 5.80 -9.47 -2.83
N ALA A 295 5.10 -10.60 -2.75
CA ALA A 295 5.72 -11.92 -2.98
C ALA A 295 6.30 -12.02 -4.39
N CYS A 296 5.56 -11.59 -5.42
CA CYS A 296 6.04 -11.57 -6.80
C CYS A 296 7.36 -10.80 -6.92
N GLY A 297 7.42 -9.58 -6.39
CA GLY A 297 8.63 -8.75 -6.39
C GLY A 297 9.82 -9.41 -5.69
N SER A 298 9.61 -9.92 -4.48
CA SER A 298 10.67 -10.53 -3.66
C SER A 298 11.18 -11.84 -4.27
N PHE A 299 10.28 -12.75 -4.69
CA PHE A 299 10.68 -14.03 -5.29
C PHE A 299 11.34 -13.84 -6.65
N MET A 300 10.78 -12.98 -7.51
CA MET A 300 11.41 -12.68 -8.79
C MET A 300 12.76 -12.01 -8.62
N GLY A 301 12.87 -11.03 -7.73
CA GLY A 301 14.12 -10.31 -7.45
C GLY A 301 15.24 -11.26 -7.01
N GLN A 302 14.98 -12.12 -6.00
CA GLN A 302 15.98 -13.10 -5.56
C GLN A 302 16.34 -14.13 -6.64
N ASN A 303 15.36 -14.68 -7.37
CA ASN A 303 15.64 -15.66 -8.41
C ASN A 303 16.31 -15.04 -9.63
N TYR A 304 16.06 -13.75 -9.93
CA TYR A 304 16.74 -13.02 -10.98
C TYR A 304 18.19 -12.76 -10.60
N GLY A 305 18.47 -12.31 -9.35
CA GLY A 305 19.81 -12.16 -8.82
C GLY A 305 20.59 -13.48 -8.81
N ALA A 306 19.93 -14.60 -8.51
CA ALA A 306 20.52 -15.94 -8.53
C ALA A 306 20.66 -16.55 -9.95
N GLY A 307 20.28 -15.85 -11.02
CA GLY A 307 20.36 -16.34 -12.40
C GLY A 307 19.38 -17.48 -12.75
N LYS A 308 18.36 -17.75 -11.91
CA LYS A 308 17.43 -18.89 -12.03
C LYS A 308 16.24 -18.56 -12.95
N LYS A 309 16.46 -18.44 -14.28
CA LYS A 309 15.47 -18.03 -15.28
C LYS A 309 14.10 -18.69 -15.15
N LYS A 310 14.06 -20.03 -15.06
CA LYS A 310 12.81 -20.80 -14.96
C LYS A 310 12.03 -20.44 -13.68
N ARG A 311 12.74 -20.18 -12.58
CA ARG A 311 12.11 -19.79 -11.32
C ARG A 311 11.60 -18.36 -11.36
N VAL A 312 12.28 -17.43 -12.05
CA VAL A 312 11.79 -16.06 -12.29
C VAL A 312 10.42 -16.10 -12.94
N ARG A 313 10.26 -16.83 -14.07
CA ARG A 313 8.97 -16.98 -14.74
C ARG A 313 7.91 -17.62 -13.86
N ASN A 314 8.27 -18.71 -13.19
CA ASN A 314 7.31 -19.43 -12.37
C ASN A 314 6.89 -18.63 -11.13
N SER A 315 7.78 -17.80 -10.55
CA SER A 315 7.43 -16.88 -9.46
C SER A 315 6.35 -15.89 -9.89
N TYR A 316 6.47 -15.30 -11.07
CA TYR A 316 5.44 -14.42 -11.64
C TYR A 316 4.11 -15.15 -11.83
N LEU A 317 4.13 -16.28 -12.55
CA LEU A 317 2.90 -17.01 -12.90
C LEU A 317 2.16 -17.54 -11.65
N ILE A 318 2.89 -18.04 -10.66
CA ILE A 318 2.28 -18.56 -9.42
C ILE A 318 1.71 -17.42 -8.57
N SER A 319 2.45 -16.31 -8.42
CA SER A 319 1.96 -15.14 -7.68
C SER A 319 0.73 -14.53 -8.36
N LEU A 320 0.72 -14.46 -9.69
CA LEU A 320 -0.43 -14.02 -10.48
C LEU A 320 -1.63 -14.96 -10.28
N ALA A 321 -1.41 -16.28 -10.36
CA ALA A 321 -2.48 -17.26 -10.18
C ALA A 321 -3.09 -17.19 -8.77
N TYR A 322 -2.27 -17.02 -7.74
CA TYR A 322 -2.76 -16.86 -6.37
C TYR A 322 -3.50 -15.53 -6.18
N SER A 323 -2.96 -14.41 -6.68
CA SER A 323 -3.63 -13.12 -6.59
C SER A 323 -4.96 -13.11 -7.34
N PHE A 324 -4.99 -13.67 -8.55
CA PHE A 324 -6.22 -13.85 -9.34
C PHE A 324 -7.23 -14.72 -8.58
N GLY A 325 -6.79 -15.89 -8.09
CA GLY A 325 -7.65 -16.83 -7.40
C GLY A 325 -8.25 -16.26 -6.11
N ILE A 326 -7.44 -15.57 -5.28
CA ILE A 326 -7.94 -14.96 -4.05
C ILE A 326 -8.84 -13.75 -4.35
N GLY A 327 -8.52 -12.94 -5.35
CA GLY A 327 -9.35 -11.84 -5.79
C GLY A 327 -10.71 -12.32 -6.29
N LEU A 328 -10.74 -13.43 -7.04
CA LEU A 328 -11.97 -14.06 -7.50
C LEU A 328 -12.79 -14.64 -6.33
N ILE A 329 -12.16 -15.39 -5.43
CA ILE A 329 -12.84 -15.99 -4.27
C ILE A 329 -13.44 -14.91 -3.37
N LEU A 330 -12.66 -13.91 -2.97
CA LEU A 330 -13.13 -12.84 -2.12
C LEU A 330 -14.19 -11.98 -2.82
N GLY A 331 -13.98 -11.66 -4.09
CA GLY A 331 -14.92 -10.90 -4.89
C GLY A 331 -16.27 -11.61 -5.04
N VAL A 332 -16.27 -12.89 -5.40
CA VAL A 332 -17.49 -13.70 -5.48
C VAL A 332 -18.15 -13.83 -4.10
N SER A 333 -17.37 -14.02 -3.04
CA SER A 333 -17.89 -14.05 -1.67
C SER A 333 -18.61 -12.75 -1.32
N LEU A 334 -18.09 -11.58 -1.71
CA LEU A 334 -18.73 -10.30 -1.50
C LEU A 334 -20.00 -10.11 -2.33
N VAL A 335 -20.10 -10.70 -3.51
CA VAL A 335 -21.36 -10.68 -4.29
C VAL A 335 -22.46 -11.48 -3.57
N PHE A 336 -22.14 -12.63 -3.01
CA PHE A 336 -23.15 -13.46 -2.31
C PHE A 336 -23.41 -13.01 -0.87
N PHE A 337 -22.38 -12.64 -0.14
CA PHE A 337 -22.47 -12.27 1.29
C PHE A 337 -22.33 -10.77 1.55
N GLY A 338 -22.32 -9.94 0.51
CA GLY A 338 -22.12 -8.50 0.62
C GLY A 338 -23.13 -7.79 1.52
N ARG A 339 -24.40 -8.23 1.53
CA ARG A 339 -25.40 -7.68 2.47
C ARG A 339 -25.00 -7.91 3.93
N ALA A 340 -24.52 -9.11 4.27
CA ALA A 340 -24.02 -9.39 5.62
C ALA A 340 -22.78 -8.53 5.95
N PHE A 341 -21.89 -8.30 4.99
CA PHE A 341 -20.76 -7.38 5.17
C PHE A 341 -21.22 -5.93 5.37
N LEU A 342 -22.13 -5.42 4.54
CA LEU A 342 -22.64 -4.07 4.64
C LEU A 342 -23.45 -3.83 5.93
N SER A 343 -24.11 -4.87 6.46
CA SER A 343 -24.84 -4.79 7.73
C SER A 343 -23.96 -4.46 8.95
N LEU A 344 -22.64 -4.64 8.82
CA LEU A 344 -21.68 -4.19 9.84
C LEU A 344 -21.60 -2.66 9.93
N PHE A 345 -21.94 -1.95 8.86
CA PHE A 345 -21.82 -0.48 8.76
C PHE A 345 -23.16 0.24 8.82
N THR A 346 -24.24 -0.40 8.36
CA THR A 346 -25.57 0.22 8.30
C THR A 346 -26.68 -0.82 8.45
N ARG A 347 -27.82 -0.39 9.00
CA ARG A 347 -29.07 -1.18 9.04
C ARG A 347 -30.11 -0.68 8.04
N ASP A 348 -29.80 0.39 7.30
CA ASP A 348 -30.68 0.96 6.30
C ASP A 348 -30.63 0.10 5.03
N GLU A 349 -31.79 -0.50 4.66
CA GLU A 349 -31.94 -1.34 3.48
C GLU A 349 -31.63 -0.60 2.17
N ALA A 350 -31.99 0.68 2.07
CA ALA A 350 -31.72 1.48 0.88
C ALA A 350 -30.20 1.71 0.70
N VAL A 351 -29.49 1.99 1.79
CA VAL A 351 -28.02 2.14 1.80
C VAL A 351 -27.33 0.82 1.49
N MET A 352 -27.81 -0.30 2.04
CA MET A 352 -27.26 -1.63 1.71
C MET A 352 -27.47 -1.97 0.24
N ASN A 353 -28.65 -1.68 -0.33
CA ASN A 353 -28.90 -1.90 -1.76
C ASN A 353 -27.98 -1.06 -2.63
N ALA A 354 -27.76 0.22 -2.27
CA ALA A 354 -26.81 1.09 -2.96
C ALA A 354 -25.37 0.56 -2.92
N GLY A 355 -24.91 0.06 -1.75
CA GLY A 355 -23.60 -0.57 -1.62
C GLY A 355 -23.46 -1.85 -2.44
N MET A 356 -24.53 -2.64 -2.57
CA MET A 356 -24.52 -3.87 -3.37
C MET A 356 -24.28 -3.62 -4.85
N TYR A 357 -24.69 -2.49 -5.43
CA TYR A 357 -24.34 -2.14 -6.82
C TYR A 357 -22.83 -2.11 -7.02
N ARG A 358 -22.09 -1.48 -6.10
CA ARG A 358 -20.63 -1.44 -6.15
C ARG A 358 -20.05 -2.83 -5.95
N LEU A 359 -20.44 -3.54 -4.90
CA LEU A 359 -19.89 -4.87 -4.57
C LEU A 359 -20.10 -5.87 -5.70
N THR A 360 -21.23 -5.81 -6.41
CA THR A 360 -21.52 -6.70 -7.53
C THR A 360 -20.58 -6.46 -8.72
N ILE A 361 -20.36 -5.21 -9.10
CA ILE A 361 -19.47 -4.86 -10.22
C ILE A 361 -18.01 -5.09 -9.83
N MET A 362 -17.60 -4.60 -8.67
CA MET A 362 -16.22 -4.71 -8.20
C MET A 362 -15.83 -6.15 -7.87
N GLY A 363 -16.75 -6.95 -7.30
CA GLY A 363 -16.49 -8.34 -6.93
C GLY A 363 -15.99 -9.19 -8.09
N PHE A 364 -16.55 -9.01 -9.29
CA PHE A 364 -16.06 -9.67 -10.51
C PHE A 364 -14.83 -9.00 -11.12
N SER A 365 -14.50 -7.78 -10.71
CA SER A 365 -13.42 -6.98 -11.31
C SER A 365 -12.08 -7.15 -10.58
N TYR A 366 -12.07 -7.50 -9.28
CA TYR A 366 -10.82 -7.59 -8.51
C TYR A 366 -9.80 -8.56 -9.13
N CYS A 367 -10.24 -9.71 -9.64
CA CYS A 367 -9.33 -10.66 -10.28
C CYS A 367 -8.63 -10.08 -11.51
N ILE A 368 -9.23 -9.10 -12.20
CA ILE A 368 -8.61 -8.42 -13.34
C ILE A 368 -7.44 -7.56 -12.88
N SER A 369 -7.57 -6.88 -11.72
CA SER A 369 -6.47 -6.06 -11.19
C SER A 369 -5.21 -6.87 -10.89
N ALA A 370 -5.34 -8.18 -10.60
CA ALA A 370 -4.20 -9.05 -10.39
C ALA A 370 -3.23 -9.08 -11.57
N PHE A 371 -3.76 -9.05 -12.80
CA PHE A 371 -2.93 -9.01 -14.02
C PHE A 371 -2.13 -7.71 -14.11
N MET A 372 -2.72 -6.60 -13.73
CA MET A 372 -2.03 -5.31 -13.69
C MET A 372 -0.95 -5.30 -12.61
N ASP A 373 -1.33 -5.51 -11.35
CA ASP A 373 -0.46 -5.28 -10.20
C ASP A 373 0.69 -6.30 -10.08
N CYS A 374 0.43 -7.59 -10.34
CA CYS A 374 1.49 -8.60 -10.38
C CYS A 374 2.47 -8.34 -11.52
N THR A 375 2.00 -7.85 -12.67
CA THR A 375 2.87 -7.55 -13.82
C THR A 375 3.73 -6.31 -13.55
N ILE A 376 3.18 -5.28 -12.92
CA ILE A 376 3.94 -4.12 -12.44
C ILE A 376 5.04 -4.56 -11.45
N ALA A 377 4.69 -5.40 -10.48
CA ALA A 377 5.65 -5.93 -9.51
C ALA A 377 6.77 -6.75 -10.19
N ALA A 378 6.40 -7.56 -11.19
CA ALA A 378 7.34 -8.34 -12.00
C ALA A 378 8.29 -7.45 -12.83
N ALA A 379 7.78 -6.40 -13.46
CA ALA A 379 8.59 -5.44 -14.22
C ALA A 379 9.58 -4.69 -13.31
N ARG A 380 9.12 -4.29 -12.11
CA ARG A 380 9.98 -3.67 -11.08
C ARG A 380 11.06 -4.63 -10.60
N ALA A 381 10.75 -5.89 -10.35
CA ALA A 381 11.72 -6.93 -9.99
C ALA A 381 12.83 -7.11 -11.03
N MET A 382 12.57 -6.75 -12.28
CA MET A 382 13.54 -6.73 -13.37
C MET A 382 14.23 -5.38 -13.58
N GLY A 383 14.09 -4.45 -12.63
CA GLY A 383 14.75 -3.14 -12.65
C GLY A 383 14.04 -2.08 -13.50
N LYS A 384 12.76 -2.27 -13.83
CA LYS A 384 11.97 -1.34 -14.65
C LYS A 384 10.76 -0.82 -13.88
N SER A 385 10.76 0.47 -13.53
CA SER A 385 9.67 1.12 -12.78
C SER A 385 9.05 2.31 -13.51
N ILE A 386 9.83 3.04 -14.29
CA ILE A 386 9.39 4.29 -14.93
C ILE A 386 8.31 4.02 -15.98
N ILE A 387 8.53 3.07 -16.89
CA ILE A 387 7.56 2.79 -17.97
C ILE A 387 6.26 2.18 -17.40
N PRO A 388 6.29 1.18 -16.49
CA PRO A 388 5.11 0.74 -15.78
C PRO A 388 4.33 1.87 -15.13
N MET A 389 4.99 2.80 -14.43
CA MET A 389 4.33 3.96 -13.87
C MET A 389 3.55 4.77 -14.93
N PHE A 390 4.17 5.06 -16.09
CA PHE A 390 3.49 5.79 -17.16
C PHE A 390 2.31 5.02 -17.74
N ILE A 391 2.43 3.70 -17.91
CA ILE A 391 1.33 2.85 -18.38
C ILE A 391 0.15 2.93 -17.41
N VAL A 392 0.39 2.85 -16.09
CA VAL A 392 -0.66 2.97 -15.07
C VAL A 392 -1.27 4.38 -15.07
N ILE A 393 -0.45 5.43 -15.13
CA ILE A 393 -0.95 6.81 -15.16
C ILE A 393 -1.87 7.02 -16.36
N MET A 394 -1.47 6.59 -17.55
CA MET A 394 -2.28 6.75 -18.75
C MET A 394 -3.49 5.82 -18.79
N GLY A 395 -3.28 4.52 -18.51
CA GLY A 395 -4.32 3.49 -18.64
C GLY A 395 -5.33 3.46 -17.48
N SER A 396 -4.91 3.86 -16.27
CA SER A 396 -5.81 3.89 -15.14
C SER A 396 -6.17 5.32 -14.70
N CYS A 397 -5.21 6.23 -14.52
CA CYS A 397 -5.51 7.54 -13.96
C CYS A 397 -6.14 8.49 -14.99
N VAL A 398 -5.46 8.75 -16.10
CA VAL A 398 -5.96 9.64 -17.15
C VAL A 398 -7.24 9.07 -17.77
N PHE A 399 -7.27 7.77 -18.03
CA PHE A 399 -8.46 7.10 -18.56
C PHE A 399 -9.68 7.28 -17.65
N ARG A 400 -9.53 7.16 -16.31
CA ARG A 400 -10.63 7.36 -15.37
C ARG A 400 -11.17 8.77 -15.40
N VAL A 401 -10.28 9.77 -15.46
CA VAL A 401 -10.70 11.18 -15.58
C VAL A 401 -11.49 11.38 -16.87
N ILE A 402 -10.97 10.93 -18.01
CA ILE A 402 -11.66 11.03 -19.29
C ILE A 402 -13.02 10.33 -19.24
N TRP A 403 -13.09 9.11 -18.67
CA TRP A 403 -14.32 8.35 -18.54
C TRP A 403 -15.39 9.09 -17.73
N VAL A 404 -15.01 9.71 -16.61
CA VAL A 404 -15.94 10.47 -15.77
C VAL A 404 -16.54 11.65 -16.53
N TYR A 405 -15.71 12.38 -17.31
CA TYR A 405 -16.19 13.55 -18.08
C TYR A 405 -16.81 13.21 -19.44
N THR A 406 -16.76 11.97 -19.88
CA THR A 406 -17.35 11.54 -21.16
C THR A 406 -18.45 10.52 -20.95
N VAL A 407 -18.09 9.25 -20.76
CA VAL A 407 -19.03 8.13 -20.66
C VAL A 407 -19.97 8.29 -19.46
N PHE A 408 -19.42 8.57 -18.27
CA PHE A 408 -20.24 8.76 -17.09
C PHE A 408 -21.10 10.03 -17.21
N ALA A 409 -20.55 11.13 -17.72
CA ALA A 409 -21.32 12.36 -17.92
C ALA A 409 -22.49 12.17 -18.90
N TYR A 410 -22.35 11.30 -19.91
CA TYR A 410 -23.40 11.00 -20.88
C TYR A 410 -24.49 10.10 -20.29
N PHE A 411 -24.13 8.97 -19.68
CA PHE A 411 -25.10 7.98 -19.17
C PHE A 411 -25.62 8.32 -17.79
N HIS A 412 -24.84 8.95 -16.94
CA HIS A 412 -25.11 9.35 -15.55
C HIS A 412 -25.78 8.26 -14.70
N THR A 413 -25.25 7.02 -14.80
CA THR A 413 -25.73 5.85 -14.07
C THR A 413 -24.64 5.25 -13.20
N ILE A 414 -25.01 4.59 -12.10
CA ILE A 414 -24.09 3.91 -11.20
C ILE A 414 -23.27 2.82 -11.92
N PRO A 415 -23.87 1.94 -12.75
CA PRO A 415 -23.08 0.99 -13.52
C PRO A 415 -22.06 1.66 -14.45
N SER A 416 -22.44 2.75 -15.14
CA SER A 416 -21.50 3.47 -16.02
C SER A 416 -20.31 4.06 -15.24
N LEU A 417 -20.51 4.44 -13.99
CA LEU A 417 -19.44 4.92 -13.12
C LEU A 417 -18.49 3.79 -12.72
N TYR A 418 -19.00 2.67 -12.20
CA TYR A 418 -18.14 1.60 -11.68
C TYR A 418 -17.50 0.73 -12.76
N LEU A 419 -18.08 0.62 -13.95
CA LEU A 419 -17.47 -0.09 -15.09
C LEU A 419 -16.13 0.52 -15.50
N LEU A 420 -15.86 1.78 -15.17
CA LEU A 420 -14.56 2.40 -15.43
C LEU A 420 -13.39 1.60 -14.82
N TYR A 421 -13.59 0.92 -13.68
CA TYR A 421 -12.56 0.09 -13.07
C TYR A 421 -12.23 -1.12 -13.92
N VAL A 422 -13.26 -1.81 -14.44
CA VAL A 422 -13.09 -2.97 -15.33
C VAL A 422 -12.27 -2.60 -16.57
N PHE A 423 -12.67 -1.52 -17.25
CA PHE A 423 -12.00 -1.09 -18.48
C PHE A 423 -10.58 -0.56 -18.20
N SER A 424 -10.42 0.29 -17.18
CA SER A 424 -9.10 0.86 -16.83
C SER A 424 -8.10 -0.22 -16.45
N TRP A 425 -8.49 -1.17 -15.60
CA TRP A 425 -7.63 -2.29 -15.21
C TRP A 425 -7.32 -3.23 -16.39
N SER A 426 -8.29 -3.52 -17.24
CA SER A 426 -8.09 -4.38 -18.40
C SER A 426 -7.11 -3.77 -19.42
N ILE A 427 -7.30 -2.49 -19.76
CA ILE A 427 -6.42 -1.77 -20.69
C ILE A 427 -5.00 -1.68 -20.14
N THR A 428 -4.88 -1.30 -18.86
CA THR A 428 -3.59 -1.19 -18.18
C THR A 428 -2.90 -2.55 -18.10
N ALA A 429 -3.64 -3.61 -17.73
CA ALA A 429 -3.09 -4.96 -17.64
C ALA A 429 -2.54 -5.46 -18.97
N VAL A 430 -3.27 -5.26 -20.07
CA VAL A 430 -2.81 -5.64 -21.41
C VAL A 430 -1.52 -4.91 -21.78
N ALA A 431 -1.48 -3.59 -21.57
CA ALA A 431 -0.29 -2.79 -21.86
C ALA A 431 0.92 -3.21 -20.98
N GLU A 432 0.71 -3.46 -19.69
CA GLU A 432 1.75 -3.93 -18.77
C GLU A 432 2.27 -5.33 -19.16
N ILE A 433 1.39 -6.26 -19.53
CA ILE A 433 1.79 -7.61 -19.93
C ILE A 433 2.62 -7.56 -21.23
N LEU A 434 2.20 -6.78 -22.22
CA LEU A 434 2.94 -6.63 -23.48
C LEU A 434 4.34 -6.03 -23.21
N TYR A 435 4.41 -5.01 -22.38
CA TYR A 435 5.67 -4.41 -21.99
C TYR A 435 6.55 -5.40 -21.20
N PHE A 436 5.97 -6.13 -20.24
CA PHE A 436 6.70 -7.13 -19.43
C PHE A 436 7.25 -8.26 -20.27
N ILE A 437 6.49 -8.80 -21.23
CA ILE A 437 6.98 -9.86 -22.15
C ILE A 437 8.23 -9.37 -22.89
N ARG A 438 8.24 -8.12 -23.36
CA ARG A 438 9.42 -7.54 -24.05
C ARG A 438 10.61 -7.46 -23.11
N ILE A 439 10.44 -6.92 -21.90
CA ILE A 439 11.53 -6.82 -20.91
C ILE A 439 12.03 -8.20 -20.53
N TYR A 440 11.11 -9.12 -20.26
CA TYR A 440 11.45 -10.48 -19.84
C TYR A 440 12.35 -11.15 -20.88
N LYS A 441 11.99 -11.10 -22.16
CA LYS A 441 12.82 -11.64 -23.26
C LYS A 441 14.21 -11.01 -23.28
N GLN A 442 14.29 -9.68 -23.21
CA GLN A 442 15.59 -8.96 -23.21
C GLN A 442 16.47 -9.34 -22.00
N LYS A 443 15.89 -9.34 -20.80
CA LYS A 443 16.63 -9.62 -19.57
C LYS A 443 17.05 -11.08 -19.44
N MET A 444 16.21 -12.02 -19.91
CA MET A 444 16.54 -13.45 -19.87
C MET A 444 17.61 -13.82 -20.92
N ALA A 445 17.71 -13.07 -22.00
CA ALA A 445 18.81 -13.23 -22.96
C ALA A 445 20.17 -12.85 -22.37
N LEU A 446 20.19 -11.87 -21.45
CA LEU A 446 21.44 -11.43 -20.78
C LEU A 446 21.92 -12.37 -19.67
N LEU A 447 21.08 -13.28 -19.21
CA LEU A 447 21.45 -14.29 -18.23
C LEU A 447 21.97 -15.60 -18.87
N SER A 448 21.95 -15.69 -20.19
CA SER A 448 22.56 -16.80 -20.95
C SER A 448 24.03 -16.56 -21.10
#